data_e5b61e71f7bce5d9db52f62e06b809e3
#
_entry.id   e5b61e71f7bce5d9db52f62e06b809e3
#
_cell.length_a   1.000
_cell.length_b   1.000
_cell.length_c   1.000
_cell.angle_alpha   90.00
_cell.angle_beta   90.00
_cell.angle_gamma   90.00
#
_symmetry.space_group_name_H-M   'P 1'
#
loop_
_entity.id
_entity.type
_entity.pdbx_description
1 polymer ?
#
loop_
_entity_poly.entity_id
_entity_poly.type
_entity_poly.pdbx_seq_one_letter_code
_entity_poly.pdbx_strand_id
1 'polypeptide(L)'
;FTIGQGTLFDPDVIGVSSIVIRDSLLLISTSDNKGYWSLVSLPEYKHLGKYLMKGNGPNELLSSPWVKQQNFLKEQGRLKAIIYSFPTGKSYKMDLSETIKNKALRMRMMQDSFPRNLTAFIVLDSTTFLCKEINEEHTRQIRYILHKGEKTIPENLEKLNFSSVRAGEDFNILSTATKCNADGSRIVEAPNRLNQINVYSPDGSFGKTICVGRQLDRIGDVQDLDPQSRKRTYMDLVAFPDFFGALYLGEKRENIGKEMSKKPVIQFFDWDGNPLAEVKLDRFVSAYAVDLINGDLYALNYNMEEMYKYDFKEILEKLNKRSD
;
A
#
# COMPACT_ATOMS: atom_id res chain seq x y z
N PHE A 1 -22.17 1.77 3.35
CA PHE A 1 -22.39 0.69 4.33
C PHE A 1 -21.81 1.11 5.67
N THR A 2 -22.40 0.60 6.76
CA THR A 2 -21.80 0.66 8.10
C THR A 2 -21.44 -0.78 8.47
N ILE A 3 -20.17 -1.04 8.72
CA ILE A 3 -19.73 -2.36 9.18
C ILE A 3 -20.08 -2.53 10.65
N GLY A 4 -20.34 -3.77 11.08
CA GLY A 4 -20.62 -4.11 12.47
C GLY A 4 -19.45 -3.74 13.40
N GLN A 5 -19.58 -4.05 14.68
CA GLN A 5 -18.53 -3.81 15.65
C GLN A 5 -17.35 -4.78 15.41
N GLY A 6 -16.13 -4.24 15.30
CA GLY A 6 -14.92 -5.03 15.19
C GLY A 6 -14.58 -5.75 16.49
N THR A 7 -14.17 -7.01 16.39
CA THR A 7 -13.64 -7.79 17.51
C THR A 7 -12.12 -7.66 17.56
N LEU A 8 -11.56 -7.50 18.76
CA LEU A 8 -10.10 -7.46 18.94
C LEU A 8 -9.50 -8.78 18.45
N PHE A 9 -8.47 -8.66 17.64
CA PHE A 9 -7.70 -9.79 17.11
C PHE A 9 -6.24 -9.64 17.48
N ASP A 10 -5.73 -10.60 18.24
CA ASP A 10 -4.32 -10.64 18.65
C ASP A 10 -3.59 -11.74 17.86
N PRO A 11 -2.71 -11.39 16.93
CA PRO A 11 -1.89 -12.35 16.20
C PRO A 11 -0.67 -12.85 17.00
N ASP A 12 -0.53 -12.49 18.28
CA ASP A 12 0.68 -12.75 19.11
C ASP A 12 1.97 -12.21 18.45
N VAL A 13 1.89 -10.98 17.94
CA VAL A 13 3.00 -10.31 17.25
C VAL A 13 3.17 -8.90 17.78
N ILE A 14 4.36 -8.57 18.26
CA ILE A 14 4.71 -7.26 18.81
C ILE A 14 5.32 -6.36 17.73
N GLY A 15 5.08 -5.04 17.81
CA GLY A 15 5.66 -4.03 16.93
C GLY A 15 5.06 -4.06 15.53
N VAL A 16 3.76 -4.33 15.42
CA VAL A 16 3.03 -4.38 14.15
C VAL A 16 3.02 -3.02 13.49
N SER A 17 3.53 -2.93 12.26
CA SER A 17 3.61 -1.69 11.50
C SER A 17 2.77 -1.68 10.22
N SER A 18 2.49 -2.85 9.63
CA SER A 18 1.76 -2.97 8.37
C SER A 18 1.27 -4.41 8.19
N ILE A 19 0.13 -4.57 7.52
CA ILE A 19 -0.49 -5.88 7.27
C ILE A 19 -0.90 -6.01 5.80
N VAL A 20 -0.79 -7.23 5.27
CA VAL A 20 -1.30 -7.62 3.93
C VAL A 20 -1.84 -9.03 4.01
N ILE A 21 -2.92 -9.31 3.30
CA ILE A 21 -3.41 -10.67 3.10
C ILE A 21 -3.20 -11.06 1.63
N ARG A 22 -2.66 -12.26 1.43
CA ARG A 22 -2.53 -12.91 0.12
C ARG A 22 -2.90 -14.38 0.25
N ASP A 23 -3.91 -14.80 -0.51
CA ASP A 23 -4.54 -16.10 -0.31
C ASP A 23 -5.01 -16.26 1.14
N SER A 24 -4.65 -17.34 1.81
CA SER A 24 -4.92 -17.58 3.23
C SER A 24 -3.74 -17.19 4.15
N LEU A 25 -2.90 -16.25 3.72
CA LEU A 25 -1.73 -15.83 4.47
C LEU A 25 -1.82 -14.36 4.89
N LEU A 26 -1.84 -14.11 6.18
CA LEU A 26 -1.66 -12.80 6.77
C LEU A 26 -0.17 -12.54 6.98
N LEU A 27 0.36 -11.56 6.25
CA LEU A 27 1.73 -11.07 6.37
C LEU A 27 1.72 -9.81 7.22
N ILE A 28 2.54 -9.79 8.26
CA ILE A 28 2.65 -8.69 9.22
C ILE A 28 4.07 -8.16 9.19
N SER A 29 4.25 -6.87 8.89
CA SER A 29 5.53 -6.21 9.12
C SER A 29 5.68 -5.86 10.59
N THR A 30 6.86 -6.12 11.13
CA THR A 30 7.18 -5.83 12.54
C THR A 30 8.44 -4.98 12.65
N SER A 31 8.65 -4.39 13.82
CA SER A 31 9.90 -3.74 14.22
C SER A 31 10.94 -4.71 14.79
N ASP A 32 10.64 -6.01 14.89
CA ASP A 32 11.53 -7.03 15.42
C ASP A 32 12.72 -7.26 14.47
N ASN A 33 13.93 -6.98 14.95
CA ASN A 33 15.17 -7.17 14.19
C ASN A 33 15.48 -8.64 13.87
N LYS A 34 14.85 -9.59 14.55
CA LYS A 34 15.01 -11.05 14.35
C LYS A 34 14.03 -11.61 13.31
N GLY A 35 13.14 -10.76 12.78
CA GLY A 35 12.18 -11.18 11.78
C GLY A 35 11.23 -10.05 11.42
N TYR A 36 11.57 -9.28 10.40
CA TYR A 36 10.76 -8.16 9.93
C TYR A 36 9.36 -8.55 9.47
N TRP A 37 9.17 -9.80 9.02
CA TRP A 37 7.88 -10.32 8.61
C TRP A 37 7.46 -11.50 9.48
N SER A 38 6.30 -11.38 10.12
CA SER A 38 5.60 -12.48 10.78
C SER A 38 4.51 -13.00 9.84
N LEU A 39 4.43 -14.31 9.67
CA LEU A 39 3.48 -14.98 8.78
C LEU A 39 2.48 -15.79 9.62
N VAL A 40 1.19 -15.60 9.35
CA VAL A 40 0.08 -16.24 10.05
C VAL A 40 -0.89 -16.85 9.04
N SER A 41 -1.29 -18.12 9.22
CA SER A 41 -2.32 -18.74 8.37
C SER A 41 -3.71 -18.23 8.76
N LEU A 42 -4.62 -18.17 7.79
CA LEU A 42 -6.02 -17.86 7.97
C LEU A 42 -6.87 -19.03 7.46
N PRO A 43 -7.99 -19.38 8.10
CA PRO A 43 -8.58 -18.75 9.32
C PRO A 43 -8.06 -19.30 10.64
N GLU A 44 -7.11 -20.25 10.67
CA GLU A 44 -6.69 -20.98 11.88
C GLU A 44 -5.80 -20.15 12.80
N TYR A 45 -5.30 -19.00 12.36
CA TYR A 45 -4.41 -18.10 13.09
C TYR A 45 -3.10 -18.74 13.57
N LYS A 46 -2.65 -19.75 12.82
CA LYS A 46 -1.41 -20.44 13.14
C LYS A 46 -0.20 -19.61 12.73
N HIS A 47 0.69 -19.34 13.67
CA HIS A 47 1.97 -18.71 13.39
C HIS A 47 2.86 -19.64 12.55
N LEU A 48 3.31 -19.18 11.39
CA LEU A 48 4.10 -19.95 10.41
C LEU A 48 5.59 -19.62 10.44
N GLY A 49 5.97 -18.59 11.17
CA GLY A 49 7.35 -18.18 11.37
C GLY A 49 7.59 -16.68 11.19
N LYS A 50 8.79 -16.25 11.59
CA LYS A 50 9.33 -14.91 11.38
C LYS A 50 10.51 -14.99 10.41
N TYR A 51 10.57 -14.06 9.46
CA TYR A 51 11.56 -14.07 8.39
C TYR A 51 12.10 -12.67 8.12
N LEU A 52 13.18 -12.55 7.37
CA LEU A 52 13.85 -11.32 6.98
C LEU A 52 14.51 -10.60 8.17
N MET A 53 15.72 -11.02 8.48
CA MET A 53 16.50 -10.47 9.60
C MET A 53 17.20 -9.16 9.20
N LYS A 54 17.44 -8.31 10.19
CA LYS A 54 18.26 -7.11 10.05
C LYS A 54 19.74 -7.48 10.00
N GLY A 55 20.45 -6.94 9.02
CA GLY A 55 21.91 -7.11 8.91
C GLY A 55 22.45 -6.85 7.52
N ASN A 56 23.70 -7.24 7.33
CA ASN A 56 24.47 -7.08 6.07
C ASN A 56 24.80 -8.43 5.39
N GLY A 57 24.31 -9.53 5.93
CA GLY A 57 24.52 -10.86 5.36
C GLY A 57 23.75 -11.10 4.05
N PRO A 58 23.99 -12.23 3.37
CA PRO A 58 23.42 -12.51 2.04
C PRO A 58 21.89 -12.49 1.97
N ASN A 59 21.22 -12.82 3.07
CA ASN A 59 19.76 -12.87 3.19
C ASN A 59 19.22 -11.91 4.26
N GLU A 60 19.99 -10.89 4.61
CA GLU A 60 19.64 -9.89 5.59
C GLU A 60 19.36 -8.54 4.92
N LEU A 61 18.57 -7.71 5.57
CA LEU A 61 18.15 -6.42 5.05
C LEU A 61 18.52 -5.30 6.02
N LEU A 62 18.98 -4.17 5.50
CA LEU A 62 19.36 -3.00 6.32
C LEU A 62 18.16 -2.37 7.03
N SER A 63 16.98 -2.45 6.43
CA SER A 63 15.74 -1.90 6.97
C SER A 63 14.57 -2.83 6.69
N SER A 64 13.50 -2.71 7.51
CA SER A 64 12.27 -3.49 7.33
C SER A 64 11.60 -3.15 5.99
N PRO A 65 11.40 -4.12 5.11
CA PRO A 65 10.59 -3.93 3.91
C PRO A 65 9.12 -4.04 4.31
N TRP A 66 8.41 -2.92 4.39
CA TRP A 66 6.99 -2.93 4.72
C TRP A 66 6.20 -3.76 3.73
N VAL A 67 5.45 -4.76 4.22
CA VAL A 67 4.69 -5.70 3.36
C VAL A 67 3.78 -4.99 2.38
N LYS A 68 3.17 -3.86 2.76
CA LYS A 68 2.29 -3.07 1.88
C LYS A 68 3.00 -2.42 0.70
N GLN A 69 4.30 -2.22 0.77
CA GLN A 69 5.09 -1.62 -0.30
C GLN A 69 5.68 -2.68 -1.24
N GLN A 70 5.54 -3.95 -0.92
CA GLN A 70 6.11 -5.03 -1.71
C GLN A 70 5.10 -5.58 -2.73
N ASN A 71 5.62 -6.25 -3.76
CA ASN A 71 4.82 -6.87 -4.79
C ASN A 71 4.66 -8.36 -4.51
N PHE A 72 3.46 -8.88 -4.73
CA PHE A 72 3.14 -10.29 -4.56
C PHE A 72 2.61 -10.84 -5.88
N LEU A 73 3.07 -12.02 -6.26
CA LEU A 73 2.67 -12.67 -7.49
C LEU A 73 2.60 -14.19 -7.31
N LYS A 74 1.83 -14.84 -8.18
CA LYS A 74 1.77 -16.30 -8.26
C LYS A 74 2.56 -16.78 -9.46
N GLU A 75 3.54 -17.64 -9.23
CA GLU A 75 4.29 -18.35 -10.28
C GLU A 75 4.17 -19.84 -10.07
N GLN A 76 3.63 -20.57 -11.05
CA GLN A 76 3.43 -22.02 -10.97
C GLN A 76 2.68 -22.45 -9.70
N GLY A 77 1.60 -21.72 -9.33
CA GLY A 77 0.79 -21.98 -8.15
C GLY A 77 1.43 -21.61 -6.81
N ARG A 78 2.65 -21.06 -6.78
CA ARG A 78 3.37 -20.65 -5.57
C ARG A 78 3.31 -19.14 -5.37
N LEU A 79 3.01 -18.72 -4.15
CA LEU A 79 3.04 -17.32 -3.76
C LEU A 79 4.49 -16.85 -3.57
N LYS A 80 4.83 -15.75 -4.23
CA LYS A 80 6.14 -15.11 -4.16
C LYS A 80 6.00 -13.64 -3.80
N ALA A 81 7.01 -13.09 -3.12
CA ALA A 81 7.16 -11.67 -2.88
C ALA A 81 8.39 -11.14 -3.63
N ILE A 82 8.22 -10.01 -4.32
CA ILE A 82 9.33 -9.21 -4.82
C ILE A 82 9.56 -8.09 -3.82
N ILE A 83 10.70 -8.15 -3.15
CA ILE A 83 11.10 -7.23 -2.08
C ILE A 83 12.08 -6.23 -2.64
N TYR A 84 11.74 -4.96 -2.57
CA TYR A 84 12.65 -3.86 -2.89
C TYR A 84 13.26 -3.30 -1.60
N SER A 85 14.58 -3.23 -1.55
CA SER A 85 15.35 -2.68 -0.43
C SER A 85 15.64 -1.21 -0.70
N PHE A 86 14.85 -0.32 -0.08
CA PHE A 86 14.93 1.12 -0.27
C PHE A 86 16.34 1.72 -0.18
N PRO A 87 17.17 1.41 0.85
CA PRO A 87 18.49 2.06 0.99
C PRO A 87 19.53 1.58 -0.02
N THR A 88 19.35 0.36 -0.56
CA THR A 88 20.39 -0.27 -1.39
C THR A 88 20.04 -0.32 -2.86
N GLY A 89 18.77 -0.15 -3.23
CA GLY A 89 18.28 -0.38 -4.60
C GLY A 89 18.31 -1.85 -5.00
N LYS A 90 18.60 -2.77 -4.09
CA LYS A 90 18.57 -4.21 -4.37
C LYS A 90 17.13 -4.73 -4.32
N SER A 91 16.83 -5.68 -5.18
CA SER A 91 15.59 -6.40 -5.15
C SER A 91 15.82 -7.89 -4.94
N TYR A 92 14.86 -8.52 -4.28
CA TYR A 92 14.91 -9.93 -3.94
C TYR A 92 13.59 -10.60 -4.31
N LYS A 93 13.67 -11.84 -4.79
CA LYS A 93 12.50 -12.71 -4.96
C LYS A 93 12.50 -13.73 -3.83
N MET A 94 11.49 -13.66 -2.97
CA MET A 94 11.25 -14.61 -1.89
C MET A 94 10.12 -15.56 -2.29
N ASP A 95 10.37 -16.86 -2.22
CA ASP A 95 9.35 -17.90 -2.40
C ASP A 95 8.68 -18.15 -1.04
N LEU A 96 7.53 -17.51 -0.81
CA LEU A 96 6.78 -17.62 0.45
C LEU A 96 6.27 -19.04 0.67
N SER A 97 5.77 -19.69 -0.37
CA SER A 97 5.26 -21.07 -0.28
C SER A 97 6.34 -22.05 0.15
N GLU A 98 7.52 -22.00 -0.48
CA GLU A 98 8.65 -22.87 -0.10
C GLU A 98 9.28 -22.46 1.23
N THR A 99 9.29 -21.17 1.57
CA THR A 99 9.78 -20.69 2.88
C THR A 99 8.95 -21.26 4.01
N ILE A 100 7.62 -21.21 3.90
CA ILE A 100 6.69 -21.76 4.91
C ILE A 100 6.83 -23.28 4.99
N LYS A 101 6.80 -23.95 3.84
CA LYS A 101 6.90 -25.42 3.77
C LYS A 101 8.16 -25.97 4.43
N ASN A 102 9.30 -25.32 4.18
CA ASN A 102 10.60 -25.78 4.69
C ASN A 102 11.00 -25.13 6.02
N LYS A 103 10.20 -24.20 6.55
CA LYS A 103 10.54 -23.39 7.75
C LYS A 103 11.91 -22.71 7.63
N ALA A 104 12.31 -22.35 6.43
CA ALA A 104 13.61 -21.77 6.13
C ALA A 104 13.47 -20.76 5.01
N LEU A 105 14.07 -19.57 5.17
CA LEU A 105 14.01 -18.49 4.18
C LEU A 105 14.49 -18.97 2.81
N ARG A 106 13.63 -18.84 1.81
CA ARG A 106 13.91 -19.12 0.39
C ARG A 106 13.84 -17.82 -0.39
N MET A 107 14.96 -17.10 -0.41
CA MET A 107 15.10 -15.80 -1.06
C MET A 107 16.36 -15.79 -1.93
N ARG A 108 16.27 -15.10 -3.06
CA ARG A 108 17.42 -14.84 -3.94
C ARG A 108 17.42 -13.37 -4.37
N MET A 109 18.59 -12.81 -4.53
CA MET A 109 18.73 -11.49 -5.16
C MET A 109 18.34 -11.60 -6.64
N MET A 110 17.59 -10.65 -7.15
CA MET A 110 17.34 -10.50 -8.58
C MET A 110 18.61 -9.95 -9.25
N GLN A 111 18.79 -10.25 -10.54
CA GLN A 111 19.99 -9.82 -11.28
C GLN A 111 20.03 -8.31 -11.52
N ASP A 112 18.86 -7.64 -11.54
CA ASP A 112 18.77 -6.24 -11.90
C ASP A 112 19.14 -5.33 -10.74
N SER A 113 19.92 -4.28 -11.03
CA SER A 113 20.20 -3.20 -10.11
C SER A 113 19.17 -2.08 -10.35
N PHE A 114 18.38 -1.75 -9.34
CA PHE A 114 17.39 -0.68 -9.39
C PHE A 114 17.93 0.61 -8.77
N PRO A 115 17.40 1.77 -9.15
CA PRO A 115 17.67 3.02 -8.46
C PRO A 115 17.40 2.91 -6.96
N ARG A 116 18.19 3.60 -6.15
CA ARG A 116 17.98 3.66 -4.70
C ARG A 116 16.87 4.64 -4.36
N ASN A 117 16.32 4.51 -3.17
CA ASN A 117 15.36 5.46 -2.59
C ASN A 117 14.06 5.63 -3.41
N LEU A 118 13.64 4.58 -4.13
CA LEU A 118 12.34 4.60 -4.81
C LEU A 118 11.22 4.65 -3.77
N THR A 119 10.35 5.62 -3.89
CA THR A 119 9.15 5.76 -3.05
C THR A 119 8.01 4.85 -3.47
N ALA A 120 8.06 4.34 -4.71
CA ALA A 120 7.27 3.19 -5.17
C ALA A 120 8.08 2.37 -6.17
N PHE A 121 7.93 1.06 -6.08
CA PHE A 121 8.48 0.07 -6.98
C PHE A 121 7.39 -0.96 -7.27
N ILE A 122 6.79 -0.88 -8.46
CA ILE A 122 5.68 -1.74 -8.88
C ILE A 122 6.14 -2.62 -10.03
N VAL A 123 5.97 -3.92 -9.86
CA VAL A 123 6.26 -4.91 -10.90
C VAL A 123 5.06 -4.98 -11.84
N LEU A 124 5.22 -4.58 -13.09
CA LEU A 124 4.18 -4.66 -14.13
C LEU A 124 4.24 -6.00 -14.85
N ASP A 125 5.46 -6.42 -15.19
CA ASP A 125 5.75 -7.76 -15.71
C ASP A 125 7.18 -8.21 -15.34
N SER A 126 7.69 -9.27 -15.96
CA SER A 126 9.01 -9.84 -15.65
C SER A 126 10.20 -8.89 -15.93
N THR A 127 10.00 -7.88 -16.78
CA THR A 127 11.05 -6.96 -17.26
C THR A 127 10.68 -5.49 -17.19
N THR A 128 9.43 -5.19 -16.78
CA THR A 128 8.87 -3.84 -16.77
C THR A 128 8.41 -3.44 -15.37
N PHE A 129 8.84 -2.28 -14.93
CA PHE A 129 8.58 -1.76 -13.59
C PHE A 129 8.12 -0.30 -13.66
N LEU A 130 7.12 0.06 -12.87
CA LEU A 130 6.87 1.46 -12.54
C LEU A 130 7.74 1.83 -11.35
N CYS A 131 8.57 2.83 -11.53
CA CYS A 131 9.40 3.40 -10.49
C CYS A 131 8.94 4.82 -10.16
N LYS A 132 9.02 5.18 -8.89
CA LYS A 132 8.74 6.53 -8.41
C LYS A 132 9.84 6.98 -7.46
N GLU A 133 10.44 8.12 -7.75
CA GLU A 133 11.51 8.73 -6.95
C GLU A 133 11.20 10.18 -6.60
N ILE A 134 11.91 10.72 -5.63
CA ILE A 134 11.91 12.15 -5.30
C ILE A 134 13.06 12.79 -6.05
N ASN A 135 12.82 13.93 -6.73
CA ASN A 135 13.89 14.69 -7.38
C ASN A 135 14.89 15.25 -6.36
N GLU A 136 16.07 15.65 -6.81
CA GLU A 136 17.18 16.12 -5.95
C GLU A 136 16.81 17.33 -5.09
N GLU A 137 15.99 18.24 -5.61
CA GLU A 137 15.50 19.42 -4.87
C GLU A 137 14.40 19.10 -3.87
N HIS A 138 13.92 17.85 -3.78
CA HIS A 138 12.82 17.41 -2.92
C HIS A 138 11.51 18.17 -3.18
N THR A 139 11.27 18.60 -4.41
CA THR A 139 10.10 19.38 -4.80
C THR A 139 9.09 18.62 -5.63
N ARG A 140 9.46 17.47 -6.23
CA ARG A 140 8.61 16.69 -7.14
C ARG A 140 8.73 15.20 -6.91
N GLN A 141 7.66 14.48 -7.21
CA GLN A 141 7.72 13.02 -7.42
C GLN A 141 7.84 12.74 -8.91
N ILE A 142 8.84 11.99 -9.29
CA ILE A 142 9.11 11.59 -10.68
C ILE A 142 8.73 10.13 -10.86
N ARG A 143 7.73 9.90 -11.71
CA ARG A 143 7.26 8.57 -12.13
C ARG A 143 7.85 8.24 -13.47
N TYR A 144 8.27 7.00 -13.65
CA TYR A 144 8.76 6.51 -14.94
C TYR A 144 8.60 5.00 -15.04
N ILE A 145 8.61 4.51 -16.28
CA ILE A 145 8.66 3.08 -16.59
C ILE A 145 10.11 2.71 -16.82
N LEU A 146 10.55 1.67 -16.15
CA LEU A 146 11.84 1.03 -16.38
C LEU A 146 11.59 -0.30 -17.10
N HIS A 147 11.98 -0.39 -18.38
CA HIS A 147 11.86 -1.60 -19.18
C HIS A 147 13.24 -2.07 -19.62
N LYS A 148 13.66 -3.28 -19.19
CA LYS A 148 15.00 -3.84 -19.48
C LYS A 148 16.16 -2.88 -19.21
N GLY A 149 16.03 -2.04 -18.18
CA GLY A 149 17.03 -1.03 -17.80
C GLY A 149 16.89 0.33 -18.50
N GLU A 150 16.01 0.47 -19.48
CA GLU A 150 15.73 1.74 -20.15
C GLU A 150 14.61 2.51 -19.43
N LYS A 151 14.86 3.78 -19.13
CA LYS A 151 13.90 4.69 -18.48
C LYS A 151 13.08 5.44 -19.54
N THR A 152 11.75 5.34 -19.44
CA THR A 152 10.82 6.09 -20.27
C THR A 152 9.76 6.77 -19.42
N ILE A 153 9.27 7.95 -19.85
CA ILE A 153 8.22 8.70 -19.17
C ILE A 153 7.08 8.93 -20.18
N PRO A 154 6.02 8.13 -20.16
CA PRO A 154 4.82 8.38 -20.95
C PRO A 154 4.17 9.73 -20.62
N GLU A 155 3.47 10.33 -21.58
CA GLU A 155 2.91 11.69 -21.47
C GLU A 155 2.00 11.87 -20.24
N ASN A 156 1.17 10.90 -19.92
CA ASN A 156 0.30 10.96 -18.74
C ASN A 156 1.10 10.96 -17.42
N LEU A 157 2.22 10.23 -17.35
CA LEU A 157 3.12 10.27 -16.19
C LEU A 157 3.87 11.59 -16.12
N GLU A 158 4.27 12.14 -17.25
CA GLU A 158 4.89 13.48 -17.31
C GLU A 158 3.94 14.53 -16.73
N LYS A 159 2.66 14.52 -17.09
CA LYS A 159 1.64 15.43 -16.53
C LYS A 159 1.53 15.30 -15.00
N LEU A 160 1.57 14.10 -14.46
CA LEU A 160 1.59 13.88 -12.99
C LEU A 160 2.88 14.39 -12.33
N ASN A 161 4.00 14.33 -13.05
CA ASN A 161 5.31 14.77 -12.57
C ASN A 161 5.46 16.31 -12.52
N PHE A 162 4.56 17.07 -13.16
CA PHE A 162 4.55 18.54 -13.05
C PHE A 162 4.12 19.05 -11.68
N SER A 163 3.40 18.25 -10.91
CA SER A 163 3.00 18.63 -9.55
C SER A 163 4.23 18.85 -8.68
N SER A 164 4.33 20.03 -8.05
CA SER A 164 5.49 20.39 -7.24
C SER A 164 5.09 21.12 -5.96
N VAL A 165 5.95 20.99 -4.94
CA VAL A 165 5.94 21.83 -3.72
C VAL A 165 7.07 22.84 -3.78
N ARG A 166 7.00 23.89 -2.94
CA ARG A 166 8.08 24.86 -2.79
C ARG A 166 9.33 24.22 -2.21
N ALA A 167 10.49 24.73 -2.52
CA ALA A 167 11.73 24.27 -1.91
C ALA A 167 11.69 24.45 -0.39
N GLY A 168 12.09 23.42 0.35
CA GLY A 168 12.06 23.39 1.81
C GLY A 168 10.68 23.08 2.43
N GLU A 169 9.66 22.80 1.61
CA GLU A 169 8.32 22.45 2.09
C GLU A 169 8.23 20.97 2.50
N ASP A 170 7.15 20.64 3.25
CA ASP A 170 6.83 19.24 3.59
C ASP A 170 6.52 18.44 2.33
N PHE A 171 7.49 17.64 1.90
CA PHE A 171 7.34 16.78 0.72
C PHE A 171 6.15 15.80 0.83
N ASN A 172 5.69 15.47 2.04
CA ASN A 172 4.54 14.58 2.24
C ASN A 172 3.22 15.11 1.63
N ILE A 173 3.17 16.38 1.23
CA ILE A 173 2.03 16.93 0.46
C ILE A 173 1.86 16.15 -0.84
N LEU A 174 2.96 15.77 -1.49
CA LEU A 174 2.95 15.00 -2.74
C LEU A 174 3.00 13.48 -2.52
N SER A 175 3.31 13.01 -1.30
CA SER A 175 3.47 11.57 -1.04
C SER A 175 2.16 10.82 -1.28
N THR A 176 2.24 9.72 -2.05
CA THR A 176 1.09 8.87 -2.40
C THR A 176 1.37 7.41 -2.06
N ALA A 177 0.33 6.70 -1.61
CA ALA A 177 0.31 5.24 -1.70
C ALA A 177 0.06 4.86 -3.16
N THR A 178 0.78 3.87 -3.68
CA THR A 178 0.71 3.44 -5.08
C THR A 178 0.45 1.94 -5.17
N LYS A 179 -0.52 1.53 -5.98
CA LYS A 179 -0.86 0.13 -6.24
C LYS A 179 -1.15 -0.08 -7.73
N CYS A 180 -1.10 -1.34 -8.16
CA CYS A 180 -1.55 -1.74 -9.49
C CYS A 180 -2.57 -2.88 -9.38
N ASN A 181 -3.36 -3.06 -10.42
CA ASN A 181 -4.21 -4.23 -10.61
C ASN A 181 -3.38 -5.48 -10.95
N ALA A 182 -4.05 -6.62 -11.03
CA ALA A 182 -3.39 -7.91 -11.16
C ALA A 182 -2.56 -8.08 -12.46
N ASP A 183 -3.01 -7.47 -13.56
CA ASP A 183 -2.35 -7.55 -14.87
C ASP A 183 -1.39 -6.38 -15.17
N GLY A 184 -1.25 -5.43 -14.22
CA GLY A 184 -0.39 -4.26 -14.38
C GLY A 184 -0.92 -3.19 -15.35
N SER A 185 -2.15 -3.33 -15.88
CA SER A 185 -2.73 -2.39 -16.85
C SER A 185 -3.25 -1.10 -16.23
N ARG A 186 -3.52 -1.09 -14.93
CA ARG A 186 -4.01 0.07 -14.18
C ARG A 186 -3.18 0.29 -12.92
N ILE A 187 -2.85 1.54 -12.68
CA ILE A 187 -2.15 2.01 -11.49
C ILE A 187 -3.06 3.00 -10.77
N VAL A 188 -3.10 2.92 -9.46
CA VAL A 188 -3.82 3.87 -8.60
C VAL A 188 -2.86 4.51 -7.61
N GLU A 189 -3.00 5.82 -7.43
CA GLU A 189 -2.29 6.62 -6.43
C GLU A 189 -3.25 7.41 -5.56
N ALA A 190 -3.13 7.24 -4.24
CA ALA A 190 -3.89 7.99 -3.23
C ALA A 190 -2.95 8.87 -2.40
N PRO A 191 -3.02 10.21 -2.53
CA PRO A 191 -2.16 11.14 -1.81
C PRO A 191 -2.45 11.19 -0.31
N ASN A 192 -1.41 11.39 0.46
CA ASN A 192 -1.52 11.54 1.92
C ASN A 192 -2.21 12.84 2.36
N ARG A 193 -2.13 13.91 1.54
CA ARG A 193 -2.54 15.27 1.93
C ARG A 193 -3.56 15.92 0.98
N LEU A 194 -3.82 15.33 -0.17
CA LEU A 194 -4.72 15.89 -1.17
C LEU A 194 -5.96 15.01 -1.32
N ASN A 195 -7.11 15.62 -1.63
CA ASN A 195 -8.40 14.95 -1.71
C ASN A 195 -8.68 14.33 -3.10
N GLN A 196 -7.66 13.75 -3.71
CA GLN A 196 -7.78 13.16 -5.04
C GLN A 196 -7.21 11.74 -5.06
N ILE A 197 -7.70 10.92 -5.99
CA ILE A 197 -7.11 9.64 -6.36
C ILE A 197 -6.85 9.68 -7.86
N ASN A 198 -5.63 9.34 -8.28
CA ASN A 198 -5.29 9.22 -9.69
C ASN A 198 -5.30 7.74 -10.08
N VAL A 199 -6.04 7.40 -11.15
CA VAL A 199 -6.03 6.09 -11.79
C VAL A 199 -5.51 6.27 -13.21
N TYR A 200 -4.52 5.50 -13.62
CA TYR A 200 -3.91 5.65 -14.94
C TYR A 200 -3.31 4.33 -15.44
N SER A 201 -3.10 4.25 -16.76
CA SER A 201 -2.36 3.15 -17.38
C SER A 201 -0.87 3.46 -17.52
N PRO A 202 0.02 2.46 -17.42
CA PRO A 202 1.46 2.67 -17.63
C PRO A 202 1.83 3.15 -19.02
N ASP A 203 1.06 2.79 -20.04
CA ASP A 203 1.28 3.14 -21.45
C ASP A 203 0.76 4.52 -21.84
N GLY A 204 0.06 5.21 -20.94
CA GLY A 204 -0.50 6.52 -21.19
C GLY A 204 -1.87 6.56 -21.86
N SER A 205 -2.46 5.41 -22.20
CA SER A 205 -3.75 5.34 -22.91
C SER A 205 -4.96 5.71 -22.05
N PHE A 206 -4.82 5.64 -20.71
CA PHE A 206 -5.89 5.97 -19.76
C PHE A 206 -5.38 6.86 -18.63
N GLY A 207 -6.23 7.81 -18.20
CA GLY A 207 -5.96 8.63 -17.02
C GLY A 207 -7.26 9.27 -16.50
N LYS A 208 -7.50 9.12 -15.20
CA LYS A 208 -8.66 9.67 -14.49
C LYS A 208 -8.25 10.17 -13.11
N THR A 209 -8.70 11.36 -12.73
CA THR A 209 -8.57 11.88 -11.37
C THR A 209 -9.94 11.89 -10.70
N ILE A 210 -10.04 11.21 -9.56
CA ILE A 210 -11.24 11.18 -8.73
C ILE A 210 -11.08 12.25 -7.66
N CYS A 211 -12.07 13.14 -7.52
CA CYS A 211 -12.12 14.15 -6.47
C CYS A 211 -13.02 13.70 -5.33
N VAL A 212 -12.53 13.77 -4.10
CA VAL A 212 -13.35 13.59 -2.92
C VAL A 212 -13.78 14.95 -2.39
N GLY A 213 -15.05 15.28 -2.60
CA GLY A 213 -15.62 16.59 -2.30
C GLY A 213 -16.05 17.34 -3.55
N ARG A 214 -16.14 18.68 -3.44
CA ARG A 214 -16.67 19.52 -4.53
C ARG A 214 -15.62 19.98 -5.52
N GLN A 215 -14.37 20.09 -5.09
CA GLN A 215 -13.25 20.56 -5.90
C GLN A 215 -11.95 19.93 -5.41
N LEU A 216 -10.96 19.85 -6.29
CA LEU A 216 -9.61 19.39 -5.96
C LEU A 216 -8.90 20.38 -5.03
N ASP A 217 -8.14 19.85 -4.08
CA ASP A 217 -7.21 20.65 -3.28
C ASP A 217 -6.12 21.24 -4.20
N ARG A 218 -5.81 22.51 -4.02
CA ARG A 218 -4.65 23.13 -4.68
C ARG A 218 -3.43 22.95 -3.80
N ILE A 219 -2.33 22.47 -4.37
CA ILE A 219 -1.07 22.27 -3.65
C ILE A 219 -0.64 23.55 -2.93
N GLY A 220 -0.76 24.72 -3.59
CA GLY A 220 -0.44 26.02 -3.00
C GLY A 220 -1.23 26.31 -1.72
N ASP A 221 -2.54 26.08 -1.75
CA ASP A 221 -3.41 26.33 -0.59
C ASP A 221 -3.03 25.40 0.59
N VAL A 222 -2.69 24.12 0.30
CA VAL A 222 -2.25 23.18 1.33
C VAL A 222 -0.88 23.55 1.91
N GLN A 223 0.04 24.09 1.10
CA GLN A 223 1.33 24.59 1.56
C GLN A 223 1.21 25.80 2.47
N ASP A 224 0.22 26.67 2.23
CA ASP A 224 0.00 27.87 3.02
C ASP A 224 -0.62 27.59 4.40
N LEU A 225 -1.13 26.38 4.63
CA LEU A 225 -1.63 25.97 5.93
C LEU A 225 -0.50 25.66 6.92
N ASP A 226 -0.72 25.96 8.19
CA ASP A 226 0.11 25.43 9.27
C ASP A 226 0.21 23.89 9.15
N PRO A 227 1.41 23.28 9.31
CA PRO A 227 1.60 21.84 9.19
C PRO A 227 0.67 20.97 10.03
N GLN A 228 0.22 21.43 11.21
CA GLN A 228 -0.72 20.70 12.07
C GLN A 228 -2.17 20.81 11.57
N SER A 229 -2.49 21.89 10.86
CA SER A 229 -3.81 22.11 10.25
C SER A 229 -3.98 21.36 8.92
N ARG A 230 -2.92 20.84 8.31
CA ARG A 230 -2.97 20.05 7.09
C ARG A 230 -3.68 18.72 7.34
N LYS A 231 -4.59 18.37 6.44
CA LYS A 231 -5.34 17.11 6.57
C LYS A 231 -4.45 15.89 6.29
N ARG A 232 -4.71 14.80 6.99
CA ARG A 232 -4.39 13.45 6.56
C ARG A 232 -5.59 12.95 5.76
N THR A 233 -5.44 12.83 4.45
CA THR A 233 -6.55 12.50 3.56
C THR A 233 -6.68 11.00 3.40
N TYR A 234 -5.68 10.34 2.83
CA TYR A 234 -5.66 8.89 2.73
C TYR A 234 -4.62 8.29 3.67
N MET A 235 -5.03 7.24 4.38
CA MET A 235 -4.19 6.52 5.34
C MET A 235 -3.58 5.28 4.69
N ASP A 236 -4.33 4.63 3.80
CA ASP A 236 -3.99 3.35 3.22
C ASP A 236 -4.65 3.15 1.85
N LEU A 237 -4.09 2.24 1.05
CA LEU A 237 -4.59 1.86 -0.27
C LEU A 237 -4.33 0.37 -0.48
N VAL A 238 -5.39 -0.37 -0.81
CA VAL A 238 -5.33 -1.82 -1.06
C VAL A 238 -5.89 -2.12 -2.45
N ALA A 239 -5.14 -2.91 -3.22
CA ALA A 239 -5.55 -3.39 -4.53
C ALA A 239 -6.09 -4.82 -4.42
N PHE A 240 -7.21 -5.06 -5.12
CA PHE A 240 -7.88 -6.34 -5.30
C PHE A 240 -7.94 -6.67 -6.80
N PRO A 241 -8.32 -7.90 -7.21
CA PRO A 241 -8.37 -8.23 -8.62
C PRO A 241 -9.23 -7.26 -9.46
N ASP A 242 -10.46 -6.97 -9.03
CA ASP A 242 -11.47 -6.26 -9.82
C ASP A 242 -11.72 -4.83 -9.33
N PHE A 243 -11.19 -4.44 -8.18
CA PHE A 243 -11.38 -3.12 -7.57
C PHE A 243 -10.20 -2.73 -6.67
N PHE A 244 -10.21 -1.51 -6.20
CA PHE A 244 -9.30 -1.06 -5.13
C PHE A 244 -10.08 -0.34 -4.02
N GLY A 245 -9.50 -0.30 -2.83
CA GLY A 245 -10.07 0.41 -1.67
C GLY A 245 -9.07 1.40 -1.08
N ALA A 246 -9.51 2.63 -0.87
CA ALA A 246 -8.74 3.71 -0.26
C ALA A 246 -9.30 4.04 1.12
N LEU A 247 -8.46 3.99 2.15
CA LEU A 247 -8.82 4.35 3.53
C LEU A 247 -8.76 5.86 3.70
N TYR A 248 -9.91 6.50 3.62
CA TYR A 248 -10.07 7.96 3.72
C TYR A 248 -10.34 8.39 5.16
N LEU A 249 -9.59 9.37 5.65
CA LEU A 249 -9.79 9.99 6.96
C LEU A 249 -10.27 11.44 6.84
N GLY A 250 -9.62 12.26 6.01
CA GLY A 250 -9.97 13.67 5.80
C GLY A 250 -9.93 14.53 7.06
N GLU A 251 -9.03 14.22 8.03
CA GLU A 251 -8.91 14.87 9.32
C GLU A 251 -7.63 15.69 9.42
N LYS A 252 -7.68 16.82 10.14
CA LYS A 252 -6.50 17.61 10.46
C LYS A 252 -5.52 16.80 11.30
N ARG A 253 -4.22 16.99 11.06
CA ARG A 253 -3.17 16.27 11.78
C ARG A 253 -3.24 16.46 13.29
N GLU A 254 -3.54 17.69 13.73
CA GLU A 254 -3.69 18.03 15.16
C GLU A 254 -4.79 17.26 15.90
N ASN A 255 -5.78 16.71 15.19
CA ASN A 255 -6.90 15.97 15.77
C ASN A 255 -6.71 14.45 15.76
N ILE A 256 -5.73 13.94 14.99
CA ILE A 256 -5.52 12.49 14.85
C ILE A 256 -5.07 11.90 16.19
N GLY A 257 -5.75 10.83 16.63
CA GLY A 257 -5.47 10.15 17.89
C GLY A 257 -6.10 10.81 19.13
N LYS A 258 -6.84 11.91 18.98
CA LYS A 258 -7.68 12.47 20.04
C LYS A 258 -9.01 11.73 20.10
N GLU A 259 -9.68 11.79 21.25
CA GLU A 259 -10.95 11.10 21.52
C GLU A 259 -12.07 11.47 20.52
N MET A 260 -12.05 12.68 19.99
CA MET A 260 -13.00 13.19 18.98
C MET A 260 -12.49 13.08 17.53
N SER A 261 -11.41 12.34 17.26
CA SER A 261 -10.93 12.17 15.90
C SER A 261 -11.95 11.47 15.03
N LYS A 262 -12.01 11.86 13.74
CA LYS A 262 -12.87 11.19 12.78
C LYS A 262 -12.53 9.72 12.67
N LYS A 263 -13.56 8.91 12.48
CA LYS A 263 -13.41 7.51 12.08
C LYS A 263 -13.19 7.45 10.57
N PRO A 264 -12.22 6.68 10.10
CA PRO A 264 -11.99 6.58 8.68
C PRO A 264 -13.09 5.78 7.97
N VAL A 265 -13.21 5.99 6.67
CA VAL A 265 -14.07 5.21 5.79
C VAL A 265 -13.22 4.56 4.71
N ILE A 266 -13.60 3.35 4.27
CA ILE A 266 -12.99 2.74 3.10
C ILE A 266 -13.86 3.06 1.90
N GLN A 267 -13.27 3.71 0.91
CA GLN A 267 -13.90 4.05 -0.37
C GLN A 267 -13.42 3.05 -1.41
N PHE A 268 -14.36 2.30 -1.99
CA PHE A 268 -14.09 1.30 -3.01
C PHE A 268 -14.45 1.83 -4.39
N PHE A 269 -13.57 1.56 -5.37
CA PHE A 269 -13.70 1.94 -6.76
C PHE A 269 -13.31 0.77 -7.66
N ASP A 270 -13.93 0.65 -8.83
CA ASP A 270 -13.41 -0.22 -9.89
C ASP A 270 -12.10 0.35 -10.49
N TRP A 271 -11.45 -0.42 -11.37
CA TRP A 271 -10.18 0.00 -11.97
C TRP A 271 -10.32 1.10 -13.04
N ASP A 272 -11.53 1.45 -13.42
CA ASP A 272 -11.83 2.64 -14.24
C ASP A 272 -12.18 3.87 -13.37
N GLY A 273 -12.09 3.73 -12.04
CA GLY A 273 -12.29 4.79 -11.05
C GLY A 273 -13.77 5.16 -10.86
N ASN A 274 -14.71 4.24 -11.10
CA ASN A 274 -16.10 4.44 -10.76
C ASN A 274 -16.35 4.02 -9.31
N PRO A 275 -17.16 4.76 -8.53
CA PRO A 275 -17.41 4.44 -7.13
C PRO A 275 -18.30 3.19 -6.99
N LEU A 276 -17.85 2.22 -6.18
CA LEU A 276 -18.60 1.00 -5.88
C LEU A 276 -19.29 1.08 -4.52
N ALA A 277 -18.57 1.48 -3.48
CA ALA A 277 -19.08 1.53 -2.11
C ALA A 277 -18.27 2.44 -1.20
N GLU A 278 -18.89 2.89 -0.12
CA GLU A 278 -18.23 3.48 1.04
C GLU A 278 -18.59 2.66 2.29
N VAL A 279 -17.57 2.26 3.05
CA VAL A 279 -17.71 1.45 4.28
C VAL A 279 -17.22 2.25 5.47
N LYS A 280 -18.11 2.57 6.40
CA LYS A 280 -17.82 3.30 7.64
C LYS A 280 -17.35 2.32 8.71
N LEU A 281 -16.20 2.60 9.31
CA LEU A 281 -15.63 1.84 10.42
C LEU A 281 -16.14 2.36 11.77
N ASP A 282 -16.19 1.50 12.77
CA ASP A 282 -16.68 1.85 14.12
C ASP A 282 -15.61 2.57 14.98
N ARG A 283 -14.35 2.55 14.55
CA ARG A 283 -13.20 3.12 15.28
C ARG A 283 -12.12 3.65 14.35
N PHE A 284 -11.13 4.33 14.94
CA PHE A 284 -9.94 4.76 14.22
C PHE A 284 -9.05 3.55 13.89
N VAL A 285 -8.66 3.45 12.62
CA VAL A 285 -7.66 2.52 12.12
C VAL A 285 -6.75 3.22 11.11
N SER A 286 -5.53 2.77 10.99
CA SER A 286 -4.51 3.37 10.12
C SER A 286 -4.22 2.53 8.87
N ALA A 287 -4.63 1.26 8.87
CA ALA A 287 -4.41 0.33 7.77
C ALA A 287 -5.46 -0.79 7.82
N TYR A 288 -5.66 -1.47 6.69
CA TYR A 288 -6.54 -2.62 6.62
C TYR A 288 -6.07 -3.65 5.58
N ALA A 289 -6.60 -4.85 5.69
CA ALA A 289 -6.46 -5.92 4.70
C ALA A 289 -7.76 -6.73 4.67
N VAL A 290 -8.11 -7.32 3.53
CA VAL A 290 -9.32 -8.13 3.37
C VAL A 290 -8.91 -9.55 2.96
N ASP A 291 -9.45 -10.51 3.68
CA ASP A 291 -9.41 -11.92 3.31
C ASP A 291 -10.58 -12.19 2.36
N LEU A 292 -10.27 -12.26 1.07
CA LEU A 292 -11.28 -12.50 0.03
C LEU A 292 -11.86 -13.92 0.08
N ILE A 293 -11.15 -14.85 0.73
CA ILE A 293 -11.58 -16.27 0.81
C ILE A 293 -12.61 -16.44 1.93
N ASN A 294 -12.31 -15.89 3.10
CA ASN A 294 -13.18 -16.04 4.27
C ASN A 294 -14.16 -14.88 4.45
N GLY A 295 -14.01 -13.78 3.70
CA GLY A 295 -14.86 -12.59 3.78
C GLY A 295 -14.64 -11.81 5.08
N ASP A 296 -13.42 -11.78 5.60
CA ASP A 296 -13.06 -11.05 6.81
C ASP A 296 -12.24 -9.81 6.47
N LEU A 297 -12.50 -8.70 7.16
CA LEU A 297 -11.65 -7.50 7.10
C LEU A 297 -10.84 -7.40 8.39
N TYR A 298 -9.54 -7.24 8.25
CA TYR A 298 -8.60 -6.99 9.35
C TYR A 298 -8.16 -5.54 9.29
N ALA A 299 -8.31 -4.81 10.40
CA ALA A 299 -7.95 -3.41 10.50
C ALA A 299 -6.92 -3.20 11.61
N LEU A 300 -5.91 -2.39 11.34
CA LEU A 300 -4.80 -2.10 12.24
C LEU A 300 -4.89 -0.67 12.74
N ASN A 301 -4.87 -0.47 14.04
CA ASN A 301 -4.55 0.80 14.68
C ASN A 301 -3.06 0.78 15.04
N TYR A 302 -2.24 1.36 14.18
CA TYR A 302 -0.78 1.38 14.36
C TYR A 302 -0.33 2.05 15.68
N ASN A 303 -1.04 3.11 16.11
CA ASN A 303 -0.65 3.86 17.32
C ASN A 303 -0.87 3.06 18.61
N MET A 304 -1.88 2.18 18.62
CA MET A 304 -2.22 1.33 19.75
C MET A 304 -1.65 -0.09 19.62
N GLU A 305 -1.07 -0.41 18.47
CA GLU A 305 -0.65 -1.78 18.07
C GLU A 305 -1.81 -2.79 18.15
N GLU A 306 -3.05 -2.32 17.96
CA GLU A 306 -4.25 -3.14 18.03
C GLU A 306 -4.75 -3.53 16.64
N MET A 307 -5.17 -4.78 16.51
CA MET A 307 -5.84 -5.27 15.31
C MET A 307 -7.28 -5.66 15.62
N TYR A 308 -8.15 -5.42 14.64
CA TYR A 308 -9.58 -5.74 14.75
C TYR A 308 -10.02 -6.54 13.55
N LYS A 309 -10.88 -7.51 13.80
CA LYS A 309 -11.51 -8.34 12.77
C LYS A 309 -12.98 -7.96 12.63
N TYR A 310 -13.45 -7.88 11.38
CA TYR A 310 -14.84 -7.59 11.01
C TYR A 310 -15.37 -8.64 10.05
N ASP A 311 -16.65 -9.00 10.17
CA ASP A 311 -17.35 -9.73 9.11
C ASP A 311 -17.60 -8.80 7.93
N PHE A 312 -17.07 -9.15 6.78
CA PHE A 312 -17.09 -8.35 5.55
C PHE A 312 -17.81 -9.06 4.38
N LYS A 313 -18.35 -10.26 4.60
CA LYS A 313 -18.91 -11.13 3.56
C LYS A 313 -19.97 -10.44 2.72
N GLU A 314 -21.00 -9.87 3.35
CA GLU A 314 -22.09 -9.21 2.65
C GLU A 314 -21.61 -8.02 1.80
N ILE A 315 -20.67 -7.27 2.30
CA ILE A 315 -20.09 -6.12 1.59
C ILE A 315 -19.27 -6.61 0.40
N LEU A 316 -18.45 -7.64 0.59
CA LEU A 316 -17.64 -8.24 -0.46
C LEU A 316 -18.50 -8.80 -1.61
N GLU A 317 -19.59 -9.49 -1.30
CA GLU A 317 -20.54 -9.96 -2.32
C GLU A 317 -21.15 -8.81 -3.15
N LYS A 318 -21.46 -7.68 -2.48
CA LYS A 318 -21.97 -6.49 -3.17
C LYS A 318 -20.92 -5.79 -4.02
N LEU A 319 -19.65 -5.77 -3.58
CA LEU A 319 -18.54 -5.23 -4.37
C LEU A 319 -18.33 -6.06 -5.64
N ASN A 320 -18.26 -7.38 -5.51
CA ASN A 320 -18.07 -8.28 -6.66
C ASN A 320 -19.20 -8.15 -7.72
N LYS A 321 -20.45 -8.02 -7.29
CA LYS A 321 -21.60 -7.81 -8.21
C LYS A 321 -21.63 -6.47 -8.92
N ARG A 322 -20.88 -5.47 -8.47
CA ARG A 322 -20.83 -4.13 -9.05
C ARG A 322 -19.58 -3.90 -9.90
N SER A 323 -18.58 -4.74 -9.74
CA SER A 323 -17.36 -4.72 -10.56
C SER A 323 -17.48 -5.52 -11.86
N ASP A 324 -18.50 -6.39 -11.95
CA ASP A 324 -18.91 -7.08 -13.18
C ASP A 324 -19.83 -6.15 -14.05
#